data_eb4f401480e8e83c8d88ed24ca984f54
#
_entry.id   eb4f401480e8e83c8d88ed24ca984f54
#
_cell.length_a   1.000
_cell.length_b   1.000
_cell.length_c   1.000
_cell.angle_alpha   90.00
_cell.angle_beta   90.00
_cell.angle_gamma   90.00
#
_symmetry.space_group_name_H-M   'P 1'
#
loop_
_entity.id
_entity.type
_entity.pdbx_description
1 polymer ?
#
loop_
_entity_poly.entity_id
_entity_poly.type
_entity_poly.pdbx_seq_one_letter_code
_entity_poly.pdbx_strand_id
1 'polypeptide(L)'
;LKFNGETWTLRFDGSAAGLAPVGKWKHNINAFYIPDPSGDDIILSFTQNRRLVPGITDLVNGMDLVRWDGNAFSLWFDGEDVGLNQMTPEKIDALHVLPGSASPIGGSCLNYLLISTQGTGRVANYDGTSLRFRGEDVLGFCMTNGGSNTTGFWHMVLDGSAQGMPPNATDSISMSADGQTMYLTTSKPFNVGAASGGHSMVYTYDMVNGSFAGPIFDAPANGLPKKVDGLDITTLP
;
A
#
# COMPACT_ATOMS: atom_id res chain seq x y z
N LEU A 1 11.29 5.02 -7.83
CA LEU A 1 12.58 5.66 -7.55
C LEU A 1 13.08 5.23 -6.18
N LYS A 2 14.39 5.20 -5.98
CA LYS A 2 15.06 4.97 -4.69
C LYS A 2 15.90 6.20 -4.35
N PHE A 3 15.76 6.72 -3.13
CA PHE A 3 16.56 7.81 -2.58
C PHE A 3 17.55 7.24 -1.55
N ASN A 4 18.82 7.63 -1.66
CA ASN A 4 19.89 7.15 -0.76
C ASN A 4 20.35 8.22 0.25
N GLY A 5 19.60 9.31 0.39
CA GLY A 5 19.95 10.48 1.20
C GLY A 5 20.54 11.63 0.38
N GLU A 6 21.03 11.38 -0.83
CA GLU A 6 21.67 12.38 -1.69
C GLU A 6 21.09 12.38 -3.12
N THR A 7 20.89 11.21 -3.70
CA THR A 7 20.52 11.05 -5.11
C THR A 7 19.36 10.09 -5.28
N TRP A 8 18.63 10.28 -6.39
CA TRP A 8 17.56 9.39 -6.83
C TRP A 8 18.05 8.44 -7.91
N THR A 9 17.70 7.16 -7.79
CA THR A 9 17.97 6.12 -8.80
C THR A 9 16.66 5.45 -9.22
N LEU A 10 16.61 4.95 -10.46
CA LEU A 10 15.48 4.16 -10.93
C LEU A 10 15.56 2.77 -10.29
N ARG A 11 14.50 2.38 -9.55
CA ARG A 11 14.42 1.09 -8.88
C ARG A 11 13.72 0.03 -9.72
N PHE A 12 12.66 0.44 -10.43
CA PHE A 12 11.85 -0.42 -11.27
C PHE A 12 11.44 0.34 -12.53
N ASP A 13 11.69 -0.25 -13.70
CA ASP A 13 11.21 0.24 -14.98
C ASP A 13 10.08 -0.65 -15.49
N GLY A 14 8.85 -0.20 -15.27
CA GLY A 14 7.66 -0.92 -15.70
C GLY A 14 7.59 -1.12 -17.22
N SER A 15 8.18 -0.20 -18.00
CA SER A 15 8.23 -0.34 -19.46
C SER A 15 9.16 -1.48 -19.87
N ALA A 16 10.32 -1.58 -19.23
CA ALA A 16 11.27 -2.68 -19.46
C ALA A 16 10.68 -4.02 -19.01
N ALA A 17 9.85 -4.04 -17.97
CA ALA A 17 9.12 -5.21 -17.51
C ALA A 17 7.87 -5.54 -18.36
N GLY A 18 7.61 -4.81 -19.45
CA GLY A 18 6.47 -5.06 -20.33
C GLY A 18 5.16 -4.37 -19.91
N LEU A 19 5.17 -3.52 -18.89
CA LEU A 19 4.02 -2.70 -18.51
C LEU A 19 3.86 -1.45 -19.40
N ALA A 20 4.52 -1.41 -20.55
CA ALA A 20 4.44 -0.28 -21.48
C ALA A 20 2.99 -0.03 -21.91
N PRO A 21 2.60 1.23 -22.13
CA PRO A 21 1.26 1.56 -22.57
C PRO A 21 0.99 1.01 -23.96
N VAL A 22 0.05 0.11 -24.07
CA VAL A 22 -0.49 -0.30 -25.38
C VAL A 22 -1.68 0.62 -25.66
N GLY A 23 -1.47 1.62 -26.51
CA GLY A 23 -2.50 2.58 -26.90
C GLY A 23 -2.98 3.48 -25.75
N LYS A 24 -4.29 3.51 -25.48
CA LYS A 24 -4.91 4.34 -24.40
C LYS A 24 -4.74 3.76 -22.99
N TRP A 25 -4.15 2.58 -22.86
CA TRP A 25 -4.14 1.80 -21.62
C TRP A 25 -2.78 1.90 -20.93
N LYS A 26 -2.68 2.78 -19.96
CA LYS A 26 -1.47 2.95 -19.16
C LYS A 26 -1.57 2.08 -17.91
N HIS A 27 -0.49 1.35 -17.58
CA HIS A 27 -0.32 0.75 -16.27
C HIS A 27 0.27 1.82 -15.35
N ASN A 28 -0.60 2.51 -14.60
CA ASN A 28 -0.17 3.48 -13.62
C ASN A 28 -0.11 2.79 -12.25
N ILE A 29 1.08 2.66 -11.70
CA ILE A 29 1.30 2.07 -10.38
C ILE A 29 0.65 3.00 -9.34
N ASN A 30 -0.12 2.42 -8.44
CA ASN A 30 -0.86 3.12 -7.41
C ASN A 30 -0.23 2.92 -6.03
N ALA A 31 0.16 1.69 -5.72
CA ALA A 31 0.91 1.35 -4.52
C ALA A 31 1.99 0.31 -4.85
N PHE A 32 3.01 0.23 -4.03
CA PHE A 32 4.03 -0.79 -4.13
C PHE A 32 4.63 -1.16 -2.78
N TYR A 33 5.23 -2.35 -2.73
CA TYR A 33 6.06 -2.83 -1.63
C TYR A 33 7.27 -3.57 -2.20
N ILE A 34 8.44 -3.41 -1.57
CA ILE A 34 9.70 -4.04 -1.98
C ILE A 34 10.11 -5.05 -0.91
N PRO A 35 9.91 -6.38 -1.15
CA PRO A 35 10.22 -7.43 -0.19
C PRO A 35 11.70 -7.50 0.18
N ASP A 36 12.59 -7.29 -0.80
CA ASP A 36 14.03 -7.26 -0.63
C ASP A 36 14.62 -6.01 -1.31
N PRO A 37 15.18 -5.08 -0.53
CA PRO A 37 15.80 -3.88 -1.09
C PRO A 37 17.00 -4.14 -2.00
N SER A 38 17.61 -5.32 -1.93
CA SER A 38 18.76 -5.74 -2.76
C SER A 38 18.34 -6.50 -4.02
N GLY A 39 17.16 -7.13 -4.00
CA GLY A 39 16.61 -7.91 -5.13
C GLY A 39 15.77 -7.09 -6.09
N ASP A 40 15.23 -7.69 -7.15
CA ASP A 40 14.35 -7.07 -8.14
C ASP A 40 12.86 -7.30 -7.86
N ASP A 41 12.55 -7.97 -6.76
CA ASP A 41 11.18 -8.30 -6.35
C ASP A 41 10.40 -7.05 -5.96
N ILE A 42 9.18 -6.93 -6.46
CA ILE A 42 8.27 -5.83 -6.13
C ILE A 42 6.82 -6.29 -6.22
N ILE A 43 6.00 -5.90 -5.26
CA ILE A 43 4.55 -6.10 -5.28
C ILE A 43 3.89 -4.77 -5.63
N LEU A 44 2.94 -4.79 -6.57
CA LEU A 44 2.34 -3.59 -7.18
C LEU A 44 0.82 -3.66 -7.17
N SER A 45 0.16 -2.51 -7.00
CA SER A 45 -1.21 -2.27 -7.45
C SER A 45 -1.27 -1.27 -8.60
N PHE A 46 -2.40 -1.20 -9.31
CA PHE A 46 -2.61 -0.28 -10.41
C PHE A 46 -3.82 0.64 -10.19
N THR A 47 -3.70 1.89 -10.62
CA THR A 47 -4.82 2.83 -10.58
C THR A 47 -6.01 2.38 -11.44
N GLN A 48 -5.75 1.65 -12.52
CA GLN A 48 -6.76 1.23 -13.49
C GLN A 48 -7.26 -0.18 -13.20
N ASN A 49 -8.52 -0.41 -13.53
CA ASN A 49 -9.13 -1.75 -13.49
C ASN A 49 -9.02 -2.45 -14.83
N ARG A 50 -9.18 -3.78 -14.83
CA ARG A 50 -9.28 -4.66 -16.00
C ARG A 50 -8.03 -4.55 -16.91
N ARG A 51 -6.85 -4.71 -16.33
CA ARG A 51 -5.56 -4.66 -17.05
C ARG A 51 -5.09 -6.04 -17.41
N LEU A 52 -4.57 -6.16 -18.63
CA LEU A 52 -3.74 -7.30 -19.02
C LEU A 52 -2.32 -7.03 -18.55
N VAL A 53 -1.83 -7.86 -17.65
CA VAL A 53 -0.45 -7.83 -17.16
C VAL A 53 0.30 -9.00 -17.82
N PRO A 54 1.51 -8.80 -18.36
CA PRO A 54 2.26 -9.87 -19.00
C PRO A 54 2.40 -11.10 -18.10
N GLY A 55 2.06 -12.29 -18.62
CA GLY A 55 2.14 -13.54 -17.86
C GLY A 55 0.92 -13.86 -16.98
N ILE A 56 -0.01 -12.94 -16.81
CA ILE A 56 -1.27 -13.16 -16.08
C ILE A 56 -2.41 -13.29 -17.09
N THR A 57 -3.18 -14.38 -16.99
CA THR A 57 -4.27 -14.69 -17.95
C THR A 57 -5.53 -13.87 -17.68
N ASP A 58 -5.80 -13.58 -16.41
CA ASP A 58 -6.98 -12.84 -15.98
C ASP A 58 -6.74 -11.34 -15.99
N LEU A 59 -7.83 -10.58 -16.00
CA LEU A 59 -7.75 -9.12 -15.93
C LEU A 59 -7.49 -8.69 -14.49
N VAL A 60 -6.41 -7.96 -14.30
CA VAL A 60 -6.04 -7.39 -12.99
C VAL A 60 -6.81 -6.10 -12.74
N ASN A 61 -7.41 -5.97 -11.57
CA ASN A 61 -8.15 -4.81 -11.09
C ASN A 61 -7.29 -3.96 -10.15
N GLY A 62 -7.75 -2.75 -9.83
CA GLY A 62 -7.00 -1.86 -8.91
C GLY A 62 -7.00 -2.33 -7.47
N MET A 63 -7.83 -3.30 -7.09
CA MET A 63 -7.87 -3.95 -5.78
C MET A 63 -7.03 -5.21 -5.69
N ASP A 64 -6.39 -5.61 -6.81
CA ASP A 64 -5.50 -6.77 -6.87
C ASP A 64 -4.04 -6.32 -6.72
N LEU A 65 -3.21 -7.25 -6.25
CA LEU A 65 -1.77 -7.05 -6.21
C LEU A 65 -1.08 -8.07 -7.12
N VAL A 66 -0.14 -7.57 -7.91
CA VAL A 66 0.74 -8.40 -8.72
C VAL A 66 2.15 -8.36 -8.18
N ARG A 67 2.87 -9.47 -8.32
CA ARG A 67 4.28 -9.57 -7.97
C ARG A 67 5.12 -9.67 -9.23
N TRP A 68 6.15 -8.86 -9.32
CA TRP A 68 7.27 -8.99 -10.24
C TRP A 68 8.45 -9.59 -9.50
N ASP A 69 8.96 -10.72 -9.95
CA ASP A 69 10.07 -11.44 -9.31
C ASP A 69 11.44 -11.15 -9.96
N GLY A 70 11.52 -10.10 -10.77
CA GLY A 70 12.69 -9.76 -11.58
C GLY A 70 12.63 -10.31 -13.01
N ASN A 71 11.72 -11.24 -13.30
CA ASN A 71 11.61 -11.91 -14.60
C ASN A 71 10.17 -12.00 -15.12
N ALA A 72 9.18 -12.25 -14.26
CA ALA A 72 7.78 -12.45 -14.65
C ALA A 72 6.82 -11.83 -13.62
N PHE A 73 5.61 -11.49 -14.10
CA PHE A 73 4.51 -11.12 -13.24
C PHE A 73 3.67 -12.34 -12.87
N SER A 74 3.16 -12.33 -11.65
CA SER A 74 2.16 -13.27 -11.16
C SER A 74 1.08 -12.52 -10.36
N LEU A 75 -0.16 -13.02 -10.37
CA LEU A 75 -1.18 -12.54 -9.44
C LEU A 75 -0.77 -12.99 -8.03
N TRP A 76 -0.63 -12.05 -7.11
CA TRP A 76 -0.19 -12.33 -5.76
C TRP A 76 -1.31 -12.24 -4.73
N PHE A 77 -2.29 -11.35 -4.99
CA PHE A 77 -3.47 -11.17 -4.17
C PHE A 77 -4.65 -10.78 -5.08
N ASP A 78 -5.76 -11.48 -4.93
CA ASP A 78 -7.04 -11.22 -5.59
C ASP A 78 -7.98 -10.56 -4.59
N GLY A 79 -8.28 -9.29 -4.81
CA GLY A 79 -9.12 -8.51 -3.90
C GLY A 79 -10.58 -8.94 -3.92
N GLU A 80 -11.08 -9.45 -5.06
CA GLU A 80 -12.47 -9.90 -5.19
C GLU A 80 -12.74 -11.13 -4.30
N ASP A 81 -11.79 -12.04 -4.18
CA ASP A 81 -11.87 -13.24 -3.35
C ASP A 81 -12.12 -12.94 -1.87
N VAL A 82 -11.67 -11.78 -1.42
CA VAL A 82 -11.70 -11.37 0.00
C VAL A 82 -12.65 -10.19 0.26
N GLY A 83 -13.51 -9.89 -0.72
CA GLY A 83 -14.63 -8.97 -0.58
C GLY A 83 -14.38 -7.53 -0.99
N LEU A 84 -13.20 -7.20 -1.56
CA LEU A 84 -12.99 -5.94 -2.27
C LEU A 84 -13.66 -6.07 -3.65
N ASN A 85 -14.86 -5.52 -3.82
CA ASN A 85 -15.67 -5.76 -5.02
C ASN A 85 -16.14 -4.48 -5.73
N GLN A 86 -15.77 -3.31 -5.23
CA GLN A 86 -16.12 -2.02 -5.81
C GLN A 86 -14.92 -1.43 -6.55
N MET A 87 -14.88 -1.63 -7.86
CA MET A 87 -13.74 -1.30 -8.74
C MET A 87 -13.19 0.11 -8.63
N THR A 88 -13.92 1.07 -8.10
CA THR A 88 -13.46 2.47 -8.03
C THR A 88 -13.02 2.86 -6.62
N PRO A 89 -13.84 2.74 -5.57
CA PRO A 89 -13.43 3.20 -4.24
C PRO A 89 -12.47 2.23 -3.54
N GLU A 90 -12.46 0.95 -3.90
CA GLU A 90 -11.68 -0.09 -3.21
C GLU A 90 -10.34 -0.42 -3.89
N LYS A 91 -9.85 0.46 -4.77
CA LYS A 91 -8.49 0.35 -5.31
C LYS A 91 -7.47 0.55 -4.20
N ILE A 92 -6.50 -0.34 -4.13
CA ILE A 92 -5.40 -0.24 -3.17
C ILE A 92 -4.47 0.89 -3.60
N ASP A 93 -4.31 1.90 -2.76
CA ASP A 93 -3.42 3.04 -2.96
C ASP A 93 -2.30 3.16 -1.92
N ALA A 94 -2.33 2.33 -0.89
CA ALA A 94 -1.23 2.16 0.04
C ALA A 94 -1.03 0.68 0.36
N LEU A 95 0.22 0.24 0.43
CA LEU A 95 0.58 -1.16 0.67
C LEU A 95 1.87 -1.27 1.48
N HIS A 96 1.84 -2.12 2.50
CA HIS A 96 3.02 -2.66 3.16
C HIS A 96 2.80 -4.11 3.54
N VAL A 97 3.85 -4.94 3.50
CA VAL A 97 3.74 -6.36 3.83
C VAL A 97 4.69 -6.69 4.96
N LEU A 98 4.15 -7.32 5.98
CA LEU A 98 4.87 -7.83 7.14
C LEU A 98 4.86 -9.37 7.14
N PRO A 99 5.80 -10.00 7.85
CA PRO A 99 5.71 -11.43 8.12
C PRO A 99 4.36 -11.79 8.75
N GLY A 100 3.81 -12.95 8.41
CA GLY A 100 2.51 -13.38 8.94
C GLY A 100 2.45 -13.44 10.47
N SER A 101 3.59 -13.66 11.13
CA SER A 101 3.71 -13.61 12.59
C SER A 101 3.48 -12.23 13.21
N ALA A 102 3.50 -11.16 12.40
CA ALA A 102 3.21 -9.80 12.86
C ALA A 102 1.71 -9.51 12.98
N SER A 103 0.84 -10.43 12.54
CA SER A 103 -0.61 -10.26 12.64
C SER A 103 -1.08 -10.23 14.09
N PRO A 104 -1.76 -9.19 14.56
CA PRO A 104 -2.24 -9.08 15.94
C PRO A 104 -3.45 -9.96 16.23
N ILE A 105 -4.17 -10.41 15.18
CA ILE A 105 -5.37 -11.24 15.31
C ILE A 105 -5.03 -12.74 15.46
N GLY A 106 -3.74 -13.08 15.44
CA GLY A 106 -3.29 -14.48 15.51
C GLY A 106 -3.59 -15.24 14.21
N GLY A 107 -3.42 -16.55 14.27
CA GLY A 107 -3.64 -17.44 13.12
C GLY A 107 -2.36 -17.71 12.34
N SER A 108 -2.48 -18.62 11.35
CA SER A 108 -1.36 -19.01 10.48
C SER A 108 -1.33 -18.16 9.23
N CYS A 109 -1.08 -16.85 9.38
CA CYS A 109 -0.90 -15.99 8.22
C CYS A 109 0.41 -16.33 7.50
N LEU A 110 0.35 -16.44 6.18
CA LEU A 110 1.54 -16.51 5.32
C LEU A 110 2.22 -15.14 5.27
N ASN A 111 1.40 -14.11 5.08
CA ASN A 111 1.79 -12.72 5.08
C ASN A 111 0.73 -11.89 5.82
N TYR A 112 1.15 -10.76 6.37
CA TYR A 112 0.26 -9.79 6.95
C TYR A 112 0.35 -8.48 6.18
N LEU A 113 -0.72 -8.14 5.45
CA LEU A 113 -0.79 -6.96 4.62
C LEU A 113 -1.38 -5.80 5.39
N LEU A 114 -0.77 -4.64 5.23
CA LEU A 114 -1.36 -3.36 5.58
C LEU A 114 -1.74 -2.66 4.28
N ILE A 115 -3.00 -2.28 4.13
CA ILE A 115 -3.48 -1.57 2.94
C ILE A 115 -4.37 -0.39 3.30
N SER A 116 -4.38 0.62 2.45
CA SER A 116 -5.43 1.60 2.34
C SER A 116 -6.03 1.58 0.93
N THR A 117 -7.20 2.16 0.77
CA THR A 117 -7.91 2.23 -0.50
C THR A 117 -8.29 3.66 -0.84
N GLN A 118 -8.58 3.93 -2.12
CA GLN A 118 -8.93 5.29 -2.58
C GLN A 118 -10.23 5.84 -1.98
N GLY A 119 -11.07 5.00 -1.41
CA GLY A 119 -12.37 5.44 -0.89
C GLY A 119 -13.00 4.46 0.09
N THR A 120 -14.32 4.46 0.13
CA THR A 120 -15.08 3.70 1.11
C THR A 120 -15.43 2.30 0.61
N GLY A 121 -15.41 1.34 1.53
CA GLY A 121 -15.81 -0.03 1.24
C GLY A 121 -16.28 -0.79 2.48
N ARG A 122 -16.45 -2.09 2.29
CA ARG A 122 -16.88 -3.00 3.33
C ARG A 122 -16.40 -4.42 3.06
N VAL A 123 -15.78 -5.02 4.06
CA VAL A 123 -15.35 -6.43 4.04
C VAL A 123 -15.87 -7.19 5.25
N ALA A 124 -15.73 -8.51 5.25
CA ALA A 124 -15.97 -9.31 6.45
C ALA A 124 -14.79 -9.17 7.41
N ASN A 125 -15.06 -8.77 8.64
CA ASN A 125 -14.09 -8.72 9.72
C ASN A 125 -13.72 -10.14 10.20
N TYR A 126 -12.57 -10.29 10.85
CA TYR A 126 -12.08 -11.58 11.38
C TYR A 126 -13.05 -12.24 12.40
N ASP A 127 -13.87 -11.45 13.07
CA ASP A 127 -14.88 -11.93 14.03
C ASP A 127 -16.24 -12.22 13.39
N GLY A 128 -16.35 -12.16 12.05
CA GLY A 128 -17.55 -12.37 11.28
C GLY A 128 -18.49 -11.15 11.21
N THR A 129 -18.14 -10.04 11.85
CA THR A 129 -18.89 -8.79 11.72
C THR A 129 -18.57 -8.08 10.40
N SER A 130 -19.28 -7.01 10.08
CA SER A 130 -19.01 -6.20 8.91
C SER A 130 -18.06 -5.05 9.25
N LEU A 131 -16.88 -5.04 8.64
CA LEU A 131 -15.90 -3.98 8.74
C LEU A 131 -16.14 -2.95 7.64
N ARG A 132 -16.52 -1.74 8.01
CA ARG A 132 -16.58 -0.59 7.10
C ARG A 132 -15.28 0.17 7.19
N PHE A 133 -14.82 0.70 6.06
CA PHE A 133 -13.59 1.49 5.97
C PHE A 133 -13.74 2.64 4.97
N ARG A 134 -12.79 3.56 5.03
CA ARG A 134 -12.66 4.73 4.17
C ARG A 134 -11.21 4.87 3.72
N GLY A 135 -10.94 5.75 2.76
CA GLY A 135 -9.61 5.95 2.21
C GLY A 135 -8.61 6.65 3.14
N GLU A 136 -9.01 7.05 4.34
CA GLU A 136 -8.11 7.49 5.42
C GLU A 136 -7.71 6.36 6.37
N ASP A 137 -8.35 5.20 6.26
CA ASP A 137 -8.14 4.07 7.16
C ASP A 137 -7.03 3.16 6.64
N VAL A 138 -6.38 2.44 7.56
CA VAL A 138 -5.47 1.34 7.24
C VAL A 138 -6.07 0.03 7.74
N LEU A 139 -6.25 -0.89 6.82
CA LEU A 139 -6.72 -2.24 7.08
C LEU A 139 -5.54 -3.21 7.21
N GLY A 140 -5.67 -4.17 8.11
CA GLY A 140 -4.81 -5.33 8.20
C GLY A 140 -5.49 -6.55 7.58
N PHE A 141 -4.76 -7.27 6.74
CA PHE A 141 -5.23 -8.53 6.16
C PHE A 141 -4.25 -9.67 6.49
N CYS A 142 -4.71 -10.62 7.30
CA CYS A 142 -4.00 -11.87 7.54
C CYS A 142 -4.23 -12.81 6.36
N MET A 143 -3.30 -12.86 5.42
CA MET A 143 -3.39 -13.71 4.23
C MET A 143 -3.00 -15.14 4.57
N THR A 144 -3.93 -16.08 4.39
CA THR A 144 -3.71 -17.51 4.62
C THR A 144 -3.43 -18.29 3.34
N ASN A 145 -3.87 -17.76 2.19
CA ASN A 145 -3.51 -18.21 0.85
C ASN A 145 -3.49 -17.00 -0.10
N GLY A 146 -2.66 -17.03 -1.12
CA GLY A 146 -2.52 -15.95 -2.11
C GLY A 146 -2.76 -16.40 -3.55
N GLY A 147 -2.60 -15.47 -4.50
CA GLY A 147 -2.86 -15.69 -5.92
C GLY A 147 -4.36 -15.69 -6.26
N SER A 148 -4.77 -16.48 -7.24
CA SER A 148 -6.16 -16.56 -7.74
C SER A 148 -7.13 -17.31 -6.81
N ASN A 149 -6.73 -17.66 -5.62
CA ASN A 149 -7.56 -18.22 -4.57
C ASN A 149 -7.16 -17.58 -3.24
N THR A 150 -7.17 -16.26 -3.20
CA THR A 150 -6.78 -15.50 -2.02
C THR A 150 -7.77 -15.74 -0.88
N THR A 151 -7.25 -16.08 0.30
CA THR A 151 -8.06 -16.25 1.52
C THR A 151 -7.39 -15.60 2.71
N GLY A 152 -8.18 -15.17 3.68
CA GLY A 152 -7.66 -14.54 4.89
C GLY A 152 -8.73 -13.79 5.69
N PHE A 153 -8.27 -12.92 6.57
CA PHE A 153 -9.11 -12.22 7.53
C PHE A 153 -8.73 -10.75 7.63
N TRP A 154 -9.75 -9.89 7.62
CA TRP A 154 -9.61 -8.45 7.76
C TRP A 154 -9.76 -7.97 9.19
N HIS A 155 -9.11 -6.85 9.53
CA HIS A 155 -9.39 -6.05 10.71
C HIS A 155 -8.95 -4.59 10.50
N MET A 156 -9.38 -3.68 11.36
CA MET A 156 -8.93 -2.28 11.35
C MET A 156 -7.59 -2.17 12.08
N VAL A 157 -6.62 -1.52 11.45
CA VAL A 157 -5.31 -1.20 12.05
C VAL A 157 -5.29 0.26 12.50
N LEU A 158 -5.75 1.16 11.62
CA LEU A 158 -5.87 2.59 11.91
C LEU A 158 -7.22 3.08 11.39
N ASP A 159 -8.08 3.53 12.29
CA ASP A 159 -9.27 4.33 11.95
C ASP A 159 -8.82 5.78 11.84
N GLY A 160 -8.52 6.21 10.63
CA GLY A 160 -8.02 7.56 10.34
C GLY A 160 -9.02 8.63 10.70
N SER A 161 -10.32 8.36 10.53
CA SER A 161 -11.37 9.31 10.90
C SER A 161 -11.43 9.54 12.41
N ALA A 162 -11.27 8.50 13.22
CA ALA A 162 -11.19 8.61 14.68
C ALA A 162 -9.95 9.39 15.13
N GLN A 163 -8.88 9.37 14.33
CA GLN A 163 -7.66 10.14 14.58
C GLN A 163 -7.71 11.57 14.02
N GLY A 164 -8.80 11.97 13.37
CA GLY A 164 -8.96 13.31 12.78
C GLY A 164 -8.29 13.49 11.42
N MET A 165 -7.96 12.42 10.73
CA MET A 165 -7.41 12.49 9.37
C MET A 165 -8.44 13.04 8.37
N PRO A 166 -8.01 13.79 7.35
CA PRO A 166 -8.90 14.21 6.26
C PRO A 166 -9.47 12.99 5.52
N PRO A 167 -10.73 13.04 5.05
CA PRO A 167 -11.33 11.93 4.30
C PRO A 167 -10.51 11.55 3.06
N ASN A 168 -10.31 10.25 2.84
CA ASN A 168 -9.53 9.66 1.74
C ASN A 168 -8.11 10.27 1.66
N ALA A 169 -7.44 10.32 2.79
CA ALA A 169 -6.14 11.01 2.88
C ALA A 169 -4.94 10.09 2.77
N THR A 170 -5.02 8.84 3.21
CA THR A 170 -3.88 7.91 3.14
C THR A 170 -3.54 7.58 1.69
N ASP A 171 -2.27 7.71 1.33
CA ASP A 171 -1.80 7.60 -0.05
C ASP A 171 -0.62 6.64 -0.20
N SER A 172 0.18 6.46 0.84
CA SER A 172 1.14 5.38 0.96
C SER A 172 1.46 5.08 2.42
N ILE A 173 1.92 3.87 2.69
CA ILE A 173 2.31 3.40 4.02
C ILE A 173 3.59 2.59 3.96
N SER A 174 4.37 2.66 5.03
CA SER A 174 5.47 1.75 5.34
C SER A 174 5.57 1.57 6.85
N MET A 175 6.20 0.49 7.30
CA MET A 175 6.36 0.21 8.73
C MET A 175 7.83 0.14 9.12
N SER A 176 8.13 0.57 10.34
CA SER A 176 9.42 0.28 10.95
C SER A 176 9.59 -1.23 11.18
N ALA A 177 10.83 -1.68 11.23
CA ALA A 177 11.15 -3.10 11.39
C ALA A 177 10.61 -3.70 12.71
N ASP A 178 10.46 -2.89 13.75
CA ASP A 178 9.88 -3.27 15.04
C ASP A 178 8.33 -3.20 15.08
N GLY A 179 7.70 -2.73 13.98
CA GLY A 179 6.25 -2.59 13.88
C GLY A 179 5.64 -1.47 14.75
N GLN A 180 6.45 -0.61 15.36
CA GLN A 180 5.96 0.41 16.28
C GLN A 180 5.68 1.76 15.62
N THR A 181 6.28 2.03 14.47
CA THR A 181 6.09 3.27 13.72
C THR A 181 5.57 2.98 12.33
N MET A 182 4.41 3.56 12.00
CA MET A 182 3.92 3.62 10.63
C MET A 182 4.36 4.94 10.00
N TYR A 183 4.98 4.84 8.84
CA TYR A 183 5.29 5.97 7.97
C TYR A 183 4.17 6.09 6.94
N LEU A 184 3.71 7.30 6.68
CA LEU A 184 2.63 7.51 5.71
C LEU A 184 2.80 8.81 4.94
N THR A 185 2.27 8.82 3.73
CA THR A 185 2.00 10.04 2.96
C THR A 185 0.51 10.26 2.82
N THR A 186 0.14 11.47 2.46
CA THR A 186 -1.28 11.83 2.31
C THR A 186 -1.54 12.49 0.98
N SER A 187 -2.70 12.21 0.38
CA SER A 187 -3.17 12.84 -0.84
C SER A 187 -3.66 14.29 -0.65
N LYS A 188 -3.78 14.73 0.61
CA LYS A 188 -4.33 16.03 1.01
C LYS A 188 -3.42 16.73 2.03
N PRO A 189 -3.57 18.04 2.21
CA PRO A 189 -2.93 18.71 3.34
C PRO A 189 -3.28 18.03 4.66
N PHE A 190 -2.28 17.84 5.50
CA PHE A 190 -2.37 17.10 6.74
C PHE A 190 -2.12 18.03 7.93
N ASN A 191 -3.00 17.96 8.93
CA ASN A 191 -2.86 18.72 10.17
C ASN A 191 -3.55 17.95 11.30
N VAL A 192 -2.82 16.98 11.88
CA VAL A 192 -3.32 16.10 12.94
C VAL A 192 -2.26 15.94 14.03
N GLY A 193 -2.61 16.22 15.26
CA GLY A 193 -1.68 16.15 16.38
C GLY A 193 -0.49 17.11 16.21
N ALA A 194 0.71 16.56 16.27
CA ALA A 194 1.96 17.31 16.04
C ALA A 194 2.41 17.29 14.56
N ALA A 195 1.68 16.60 13.68
CA ALA A 195 1.99 16.51 12.25
C ALA A 195 1.26 17.58 11.45
N SER A 196 1.98 18.35 10.65
CA SER A 196 1.38 19.37 9.78
C SER A 196 2.21 19.55 8.51
N GLY A 197 1.54 19.60 7.36
CA GLY A 197 2.21 19.83 6.06
C GLY A 197 1.38 19.44 4.85
N GLY A 198 2.06 19.21 3.73
CA GLY A 198 1.47 18.93 2.42
C GLY A 198 1.53 17.46 2.02
N HIS A 199 0.98 17.19 0.85
CA HIS A 199 0.89 15.85 0.24
C HIS A 199 2.23 15.32 -0.33
N SER A 200 3.29 16.10 -0.25
CA SER A 200 4.65 15.69 -0.69
C SER A 200 5.56 15.32 0.47
N MET A 201 4.97 15.11 1.64
CA MET A 201 5.71 14.89 2.89
C MET A 201 5.41 13.53 3.48
N VAL A 202 6.38 12.98 4.21
CA VAL A 202 6.23 11.73 4.96
C VAL A 202 6.03 12.07 6.43
N TYR A 203 5.00 11.49 7.03
CA TYR A 203 4.64 11.62 8.43
C TYR A 203 4.84 10.30 9.16
N THR A 204 4.86 10.34 10.48
CA THR A 204 4.89 9.15 11.33
C THR A 204 3.62 9.05 12.16
N TYR A 205 3.19 7.80 12.38
CA TYR A 205 2.17 7.44 13.36
C TYR A 205 2.79 6.43 14.33
N ASP A 206 2.79 6.78 15.60
CA ASP A 206 3.23 5.92 16.69
C ASP A 206 2.10 4.93 17.00
N MET A 207 2.32 3.65 16.70
CA MET A 207 1.35 2.58 16.87
C MET A 207 1.07 2.26 18.36
N VAL A 208 2.00 2.62 19.25
CA VAL A 208 1.87 2.36 20.70
C VAL A 208 1.05 3.45 21.38
N ASN A 209 1.36 4.71 21.06
CA ASN A 209 0.75 5.88 21.71
C ASN A 209 -0.43 6.47 20.93
N GLY A 210 -0.67 6.01 19.71
CA GLY A 210 -1.77 6.49 18.86
C GLY A 210 -1.61 7.96 18.46
N SER A 211 -0.41 8.40 18.09
CA SER A 211 -0.14 9.81 17.81
C SER A 211 0.64 10.07 16.53
N PHE A 212 0.27 11.14 15.81
CA PHE A 212 0.97 11.60 14.61
C PHE A 212 2.08 12.59 14.94
N ALA A 213 3.17 12.53 14.16
CA ALA A 213 4.27 13.50 14.21
C ALA A 213 4.86 13.73 12.80
N GLY A 214 5.70 14.75 12.67
CA GLY A 214 6.40 15.08 11.44
C GLY A 214 5.91 16.35 10.77
N PRO A 215 6.36 16.65 9.53
CA PRO A 215 6.97 15.68 8.58
C PRO A 215 8.41 15.31 8.95
N ILE A 216 8.80 14.09 8.59
CA ILE A 216 10.18 13.60 8.73
C ILE A 216 10.93 13.66 7.40
N PHE A 217 10.23 13.81 6.29
CA PHE A 217 10.80 13.95 4.94
C PHE A 217 9.93 14.89 4.11
N ASP A 218 10.60 15.78 3.38
CA ASP A 218 10.01 16.73 2.44
C ASP A 218 10.55 16.42 1.03
N ALA A 219 9.71 15.85 0.16
CA ALA A 219 10.12 15.43 -1.17
C ALA A 219 10.60 16.59 -2.07
N PRO A 220 9.93 17.75 -2.13
CA PRO A 220 10.43 18.93 -2.82
C PRO A 220 11.81 19.39 -2.37
N ALA A 221 12.08 19.43 -1.07
CA ALA A 221 13.38 19.80 -0.52
C ALA A 221 14.48 18.82 -0.91
N ASN A 222 14.11 17.57 -1.25
CA ASN A 222 14.99 16.50 -1.69
C ASN A 222 14.93 16.25 -3.21
N GLY A 223 14.52 17.23 -4.00
CA GLY A 223 14.58 17.20 -5.46
C GLY A 223 13.45 16.40 -6.15
N LEU A 224 12.40 15.99 -5.43
CA LEU A 224 11.20 15.37 -6.00
C LEU A 224 10.01 16.33 -5.89
N PRO A 225 9.78 17.21 -6.89
CA PRO A 225 8.75 18.26 -6.82
C PRO A 225 7.33 17.75 -7.10
N LYS A 226 7.06 16.51 -6.76
CA LYS A 226 5.79 15.81 -6.99
C LYS A 226 5.28 15.18 -5.71
N LYS A 227 4.01 14.85 -5.72
CA LYS A 227 3.35 14.03 -4.71
C LYS A 227 4.10 12.70 -4.55
N VAL A 228 4.19 12.19 -3.35
CA VAL A 228 4.71 10.86 -3.04
C VAL A 228 3.53 9.90 -3.01
N ASP A 229 3.33 9.16 -4.10
CA ASP A 229 2.21 8.22 -4.30
C ASP A 229 2.56 6.78 -3.90
N GLY A 230 3.74 6.54 -3.39
CA GLY A 230 4.18 5.22 -2.93
C GLY A 230 5.40 5.40 -2.03
N LEU A 231 5.45 4.62 -0.98
CA LEU A 231 6.48 4.70 0.04
C LEU A 231 6.89 3.30 0.48
N ASP A 232 8.18 3.05 0.48
CA ASP A 232 8.77 1.93 1.19
C ASP A 232 10.06 2.40 1.85
N ILE A 233 10.11 2.32 3.17
CA ILE A 233 11.24 2.77 3.96
C ILE A 233 11.99 1.54 4.43
N THR A 234 13.17 1.35 3.85
CA THR A 234 14.11 0.35 4.34
C THR A 234 14.98 1.01 5.39
N THR A 235 14.97 0.48 6.61
CA THR A 235 16.00 0.87 7.59
C THR A 235 17.36 0.53 7.00
N LEU A 236 18.20 1.55 6.83
CA LEU A 236 19.61 1.31 6.57
C LEU A 236 20.18 0.52 7.77
N PRO A 237 21.01 -0.48 7.50
CA PRO A 237 21.64 -1.27 8.56
C PRO A 237 22.50 -0.40 9.46
#